data_da2e03bbda443de8af2627593ba7cf68
#
_entry.id   da2e03bbda443de8af2627593ba7cf68
#
_cell.length_a   1.000
_cell.length_b   1.000
_cell.length_c   1.000
_cell.angle_alpha   90.00
_cell.angle_beta   90.00
_cell.angle_gamma   90.00
#
_symmetry.space_group_name_H-M   'P 1'
#
loop_
_entity.id
_entity.type
_entity.pdbx_description
1 polymer ?
#
loop_
_entity_poly.entity_id
_entity_poly.type
_entity_poly.pdbx_seq_one_letter_code
_entity_poly.pdbx_strand_id
1 'polypeptide(L)'
;STSLILDNTLFPSSTLSGPYSVVKLLIKGFSLDSKIGTKEQWQRLLNDLNKCDKDINMVFDKYHIDERIIDNLCLAVSGLEYRNWLVFLYFKFNVNQIQNSYLKLVVDETLNFEDFKTNLMVKITEISHKDRCFRRLYDERKKLVKDFPEEDIAIFVKANEIDPIESIYRLTDNTLLEKKAVIKWITRNGFSEAISEIYPALDAYLKRYIFDCPVLARELTEYFDFYKRQKVENRISDDFIKLVEKYASSISYAQLPTRDNAIKAIADKNKAYLYWIDALGVEYLSYITALAKEKGLSIHTDIVRSDLPTITSVNKQFYEQWAGGKKYKEEQLDNIKHKDKGGYFFTDDEDPIHIPEELEVIEKA
;
A
#
# COMPACT_ATOMS: atom_id res chain seq x y z
N SER A 1 -38.81 20.55 -25.67
CA SER A 1 -39.11 19.24 -26.30
C SER A 1 -38.62 19.28 -27.74
N THR A 2 -37.39 18.81 -27.95
CA THR A 2 -36.89 18.60 -29.30
C THR A 2 -37.26 17.18 -29.69
N SER A 3 -38.40 17.03 -30.38
CA SER A 3 -38.76 15.79 -31.04
C SER A 3 -37.82 15.60 -32.22
N LEU A 4 -36.98 14.58 -32.17
CA LEU A 4 -36.28 14.09 -33.35
C LEU A 4 -37.37 13.55 -34.31
N ILE A 5 -37.64 14.25 -35.39
CA ILE A 5 -38.45 13.73 -36.48
C ILE A 5 -37.55 12.79 -37.30
N LEU A 6 -37.56 11.50 -36.92
CA LEU A 6 -36.98 10.47 -37.78
C LEU A 6 -37.90 10.23 -38.94
N ASP A 7 -37.37 10.29 -40.16
CA ASP A 7 -38.13 9.97 -41.36
C ASP A 7 -38.56 8.51 -41.30
N ASN A 8 -39.89 8.30 -41.19
CA ASN A 8 -40.49 6.98 -41.07
C ASN A 8 -40.26 6.07 -42.30
N THR A 9 -39.75 6.60 -43.40
CA THR A 9 -39.41 5.83 -44.58
C THR A 9 -38.10 5.08 -44.49
N LEU A 10 -37.17 5.59 -43.63
CA LEU A 10 -35.84 4.98 -43.42
C LEU A 10 -35.80 4.04 -42.20
N PHE A 11 -36.68 4.27 -41.23
CA PHE A 11 -36.68 3.48 -39.98
C PHE A 11 -38.14 3.17 -39.56
N PRO A 12 -38.62 1.96 -39.79
CA PRO A 12 -39.96 1.58 -39.31
C PRO A 12 -40.03 1.69 -37.78
N SER A 13 -41.06 2.37 -37.30
CA SER A 13 -41.29 2.73 -35.89
C SER A 13 -41.33 1.56 -34.91
N SER A 14 -41.38 0.33 -35.40
CA SER A 14 -41.36 -0.90 -34.58
C SER A 14 -39.96 -1.36 -34.13
N THR A 15 -38.88 -0.74 -34.62
CA THR A 15 -37.47 -1.17 -34.31
C THR A 15 -36.74 -0.26 -33.34
N LEU A 16 -37.23 0.93 -33.02
CA LEU A 16 -36.58 1.89 -32.11
C LEU A 16 -37.25 1.91 -30.74
N SER A 17 -36.89 0.94 -29.90
CA SER A 17 -37.34 0.90 -28.51
C SER A 17 -36.34 1.56 -27.54
N GLY A 18 -36.48 2.90 -27.42
CA GLY A 18 -35.75 3.64 -26.39
C GLY A 18 -34.42 4.34 -26.82
N PRO A 19 -33.84 5.15 -25.92
CA PRO A 19 -32.71 6.03 -26.24
C PRO A 19 -31.44 5.29 -26.67
N TYR A 20 -31.19 4.11 -26.13
CA TYR A 20 -30.05 3.27 -26.53
C TYR A 20 -30.09 2.91 -28.02
N SER A 21 -31.26 2.50 -28.54
CA SER A 21 -31.40 2.12 -29.97
C SER A 21 -31.10 3.30 -30.90
N VAL A 22 -31.47 4.52 -30.50
CA VAL A 22 -31.17 5.74 -31.26
C VAL A 22 -29.66 6.05 -31.17
N VAL A 23 -29.05 5.98 -30.00
CA VAL A 23 -27.60 6.17 -29.82
C VAL A 23 -26.81 5.20 -30.70
N LYS A 24 -27.19 3.92 -30.70
CA LYS A 24 -26.59 2.88 -31.55
C LYS A 24 -26.61 3.21 -33.04
N LEU A 25 -27.63 3.86 -33.51
CA LEU A 25 -27.76 4.26 -34.93
C LEU A 25 -26.94 5.53 -35.24
N LEU A 26 -26.82 6.44 -34.27
CA LEU A 26 -26.10 7.70 -34.47
C LEU A 26 -24.58 7.51 -34.47
N ILE A 27 -24.06 6.56 -33.70
CA ILE A 27 -22.61 6.35 -33.57
C ILE A 27 -22.16 5.23 -34.51
N LYS A 28 -21.37 5.58 -35.51
CA LYS A 28 -20.83 4.61 -36.47
C LYS A 28 -19.96 3.55 -35.79
N GLY A 29 -20.24 2.28 -36.05
CA GLY A 29 -19.48 1.15 -35.49
C GLY A 29 -19.82 0.83 -34.01
N PHE A 30 -20.92 1.37 -33.48
CA PHE A 30 -21.37 1.09 -32.12
C PHE A 30 -21.74 -0.38 -31.93
N SER A 31 -20.99 -1.08 -31.07
CA SER A 31 -21.14 -2.52 -30.77
C SER A 31 -21.42 -2.83 -29.31
N LEU A 32 -21.52 -1.80 -28.44
CA LEU A 32 -21.71 -1.99 -27.01
C LEU A 32 -23.12 -2.49 -26.67
N ASP A 33 -23.24 -3.24 -25.56
CA ASP A 33 -24.52 -3.73 -25.06
C ASP A 33 -25.31 -2.63 -24.34
N SER A 34 -26.65 -2.72 -24.39
CA SER A 34 -27.55 -1.79 -23.69
C SER A 34 -27.37 -1.80 -22.17
N LYS A 35 -26.90 -2.94 -21.59
CA LYS A 35 -26.67 -3.14 -20.15
C LYS A 35 -25.52 -2.29 -19.58
N ILE A 36 -24.70 -1.72 -20.44
CA ILE A 36 -23.59 -0.82 -20.02
C ILE A 36 -24.11 0.44 -19.32
N GLY A 37 -25.33 0.85 -19.59
CA GLY A 37 -25.94 2.03 -19.00
C GLY A 37 -27.43 1.90 -18.74
N THR A 38 -27.91 2.74 -17.83
CA THR A 38 -29.35 2.87 -17.55
C THR A 38 -30.07 3.63 -18.69
N LYS A 39 -31.39 3.55 -18.72
CA LYS A 39 -32.22 4.30 -19.68
C LYS A 39 -31.95 5.81 -19.56
N GLU A 40 -31.78 6.30 -18.38
CA GLU A 40 -31.50 7.72 -18.07
C GLU A 40 -30.12 8.15 -18.60
N GLN A 41 -29.11 7.31 -18.44
CA GLN A 41 -27.74 7.54 -18.94
C GLN A 41 -27.75 7.59 -20.48
N TRP A 42 -28.42 6.63 -21.14
CA TRP A 42 -28.57 6.63 -22.60
C TRP A 42 -29.38 7.82 -23.11
N GLN A 43 -30.42 8.25 -22.40
CA GLN A 43 -31.20 9.45 -22.76
C GLN A 43 -30.33 10.72 -22.65
N ARG A 44 -29.52 10.82 -21.63
CA ARG A 44 -28.63 11.96 -21.45
C ARG A 44 -27.54 12.00 -22.52
N LEU A 45 -26.95 10.84 -22.85
CA LEU A 45 -26.00 10.73 -23.96
C LEU A 45 -26.61 11.14 -25.30
N LEU A 46 -27.83 10.72 -25.58
CA LEU A 46 -28.55 11.13 -26.78
C LEU A 46 -28.73 12.65 -26.86
N ASN A 47 -29.06 13.28 -25.74
CA ASN A 47 -29.19 14.73 -25.66
C ASN A 47 -27.84 15.44 -25.89
N ASP A 48 -26.74 14.89 -25.37
CA ASP A 48 -25.40 15.43 -25.58
C ASP A 48 -24.93 15.22 -27.03
N LEU A 49 -25.15 14.07 -27.62
CA LEU A 49 -24.83 13.81 -29.03
C LEU A 49 -25.54 14.79 -29.96
N ASN A 50 -26.80 15.12 -29.70
CA ASN A 50 -27.51 16.12 -30.46
C ASN A 50 -26.92 17.54 -30.37
N LYS A 51 -26.20 17.85 -29.31
CA LYS A 51 -25.48 19.12 -29.12
C LYS A 51 -24.05 19.10 -29.64
N CYS A 52 -23.51 17.91 -29.90
CA CYS A 52 -22.13 17.65 -30.31
C CYS A 52 -22.06 17.02 -31.69
N ASP A 53 -22.88 17.50 -32.64
CA ASP A 53 -22.91 17.06 -34.03
C ASP A 53 -22.97 15.53 -34.25
N LYS A 54 -23.53 14.82 -33.27
CA LYS A 54 -23.63 13.34 -33.22
C LYS A 54 -22.24 12.65 -33.11
N ASP A 55 -21.20 13.39 -32.73
CA ASP A 55 -19.85 12.86 -32.50
C ASP A 55 -19.65 12.54 -31.03
N ILE A 56 -19.36 11.27 -30.73
CA ILE A 56 -19.10 10.78 -29.36
C ILE A 56 -17.82 11.37 -28.78
N ASN A 57 -16.80 11.64 -29.62
CA ASN A 57 -15.54 12.22 -29.16
C ASN A 57 -15.76 13.66 -28.67
N MET A 58 -16.59 14.43 -29.36
CA MET A 58 -16.98 15.77 -28.91
C MET A 58 -17.75 15.73 -27.57
N VAL A 59 -18.49 14.64 -27.29
CA VAL A 59 -19.11 14.45 -25.97
C VAL A 59 -18.02 14.17 -24.94
N PHE A 60 -17.05 13.31 -25.19
CA PHE A 60 -15.95 13.05 -24.27
C PHE A 60 -15.13 14.30 -24.01
N ASP A 61 -14.78 15.07 -25.02
CA ASP A 61 -14.06 16.35 -24.91
C ASP A 61 -14.80 17.36 -24.03
N LYS A 62 -16.12 17.47 -24.20
CA LYS A 62 -16.99 18.33 -23.40
C LYS A 62 -16.91 18.02 -21.90
N TYR A 63 -16.70 16.77 -21.54
CA TYR A 63 -16.59 16.30 -20.15
C TYR A 63 -15.14 16.13 -19.70
N HIS A 64 -14.15 16.57 -20.51
CA HIS A 64 -12.72 16.42 -20.25
C HIS A 64 -12.33 14.97 -20.00
N ILE A 65 -12.75 14.08 -20.88
CA ILE A 65 -12.46 12.64 -20.84
C ILE A 65 -11.55 12.31 -22.01
N ASP A 66 -10.30 12.01 -21.70
CA ASP A 66 -9.27 11.58 -22.64
C ASP A 66 -8.39 10.49 -22.02
N GLU A 67 -7.32 10.08 -22.70
CA GLU A 67 -6.41 9.03 -22.24
C GLU A 67 -5.74 9.30 -20.89
N ARG A 68 -5.55 10.59 -20.52
CA ARG A 68 -4.92 11.00 -19.25
C ARG A 68 -5.82 10.73 -18.03
N ILE A 69 -7.08 10.35 -18.25
CA ILE A 69 -8.00 10.02 -17.15
C ILE A 69 -7.52 8.82 -16.34
N ILE A 70 -6.65 7.98 -16.92
CA ILE A 70 -6.03 6.85 -16.24
C ILE A 70 -5.16 7.31 -15.08
N ASP A 71 -4.48 8.45 -15.19
CA ASP A 71 -3.60 9.00 -14.15
C ASP A 71 -4.37 9.42 -12.88
N ASN A 72 -5.68 9.65 -13.01
CA ASN A 72 -6.58 10.04 -11.93
C ASN A 72 -7.83 9.14 -11.88
N LEU A 73 -7.66 7.86 -12.17
CA LEU A 73 -8.77 6.91 -12.30
C LEU A 73 -9.64 6.84 -11.03
N CYS A 74 -9.03 6.90 -9.86
CA CYS A 74 -9.74 6.92 -8.58
C CYS A 74 -10.82 8.00 -8.55
N LEU A 75 -10.48 9.24 -8.87
CA LEU A 75 -11.45 10.35 -8.92
C LEU A 75 -12.47 10.17 -10.04
N ALA A 76 -12.04 9.58 -11.16
CA ALA A 76 -12.87 9.38 -12.33
C ALA A 76 -13.99 8.34 -12.13
N VAL A 77 -13.79 7.40 -11.17
CA VAL A 77 -14.76 6.32 -10.89
C VAL A 77 -15.39 6.41 -9.50
N SER A 78 -15.13 7.49 -8.76
CA SER A 78 -15.57 7.67 -7.35
C SER A 78 -17.06 7.93 -7.16
N GLY A 79 -17.91 7.62 -8.09
CA GLY A 79 -19.35 7.83 -7.95
C GLY A 79 -20.13 7.25 -9.10
N LEU A 80 -21.46 7.34 -8.99
CA LEU A 80 -22.40 6.86 -10.01
C LEU A 80 -22.92 8.01 -10.89
N GLU A 81 -22.22 9.14 -10.91
CA GLU A 81 -22.61 10.28 -11.72
C GLU A 81 -22.48 9.99 -13.22
N TYR A 82 -23.22 10.71 -14.02
CA TYR A 82 -23.21 10.57 -15.48
C TYR A 82 -21.80 10.72 -16.08
N ARG A 83 -20.98 11.63 -15.55
CA ARG A 83 -19.59 11.80 -16.00
C ARG A 83 -18.76 10.53 -15.77
N ASN A 84 -18.90 9.90 -14.62
CA ASN A 84 -18.19 8.66 -14.28
C ASN A 84 -18.63 7.50 -15.20
N TRP A 85 -19.92 7.44 -15.51
CA TRP A 85 -20.43 6.51 -16.53
C TRP A 85 -19.84 6.79 -17.92
N LEU A 86 -19.69 8.06 -18.31
CA LEU A 86 -19.05 8.41 -19.58
C LEU A 86 -17.56 8.00 -19.60
N VAL A 87 -16.86 8.03 -18.49
CA VAL A 87 -15.47 7.49 -18.38
C VAL A 87 -15.47 5.99 -18.67
N PHE A 88 -16.37 5.23 -18.07
CA PHE A 88 -16.49 3.81 -18.35
C PHE A 88 -16.85 3.54 -19.83
N LEU A 89 -17.76 4.32 -20.36
CA LEU A 89 -18.14 4.25 -21.78
C LEU A 89 -16.95 4.56 -22.70
N TYR A 90 -16.14 5.57 -22.37
CA TYR A 90 -14.90 5.92 -23.08
C TYR A 90 -13.93 4.73 -23.12
N PHE A 91 -13.69 4.09 -21.99
CA PHE A 91 -12.85 2.89 -21.95
C PHE A 91 -13.41 1.75 -22.78
N LYS A 92 -14.72 1.52 -22.73
CA LYS A 92 -15.39 0.50 -23.56
C LYS A 92 -15.22 0.76 -25.06
N PHE A 93 -15.33 2.01 -25.50
CA PHE A 93 -15.09 2.39 -26.89
C PHE A 93 -13.63 2.23 -27.33
N ASN A 94 -12.71 2.53 -26.42
CA ASN A 94 -11.28 2.58 -26.70
C ASN A 94 -10.50 1.39 -26.12
N VAL A 95 -11.18 0.28 -25.82
CA VAL A 95 -10.60 -0.87 -25.14
C VAL A 95 -9.33 -1.42 -25.82
N ASN A 96 -9.29 -1.39 -27.15
CA ASN A 96 -8.12 -1.83 -27.92
C ASN A 96 -6.93 -0.85 -27.85
N GLN A 97 -7.14 0.37 -27.40
CA GLN A 97 -6.11 1.41 -27.25
C GLN A 97 -5.58 1.48 -25.81
N ILE A 98 -6.24 0.81 -24.84
CA ILE A 98 -5.79 0.76 -23.44
C ILE A 98 -4.46 0.01 -23.37
N GLN A 99 -3.41 0.72 -22.93
CA GLN A 99 -2.07 0.15 -22.76
C GLN A 99 -1.93 -0.70 -21.51
N ASN A 100 -2.63 -0.33 -20.42
CA ASN A 100 -2.65 -1.08 -19.17
C ASN A 100 -3.49 -2.35 -19.36
N SER A 101 -2.82 -3.52 -19.37
CA SER A 101 -3.47 -4.80 -19.65
C SER A 101 -4.45 -5.21 -18.55
N TYR A 102 -4.20 -4.80 -17.30
CA TYR A 102 -5.14 -5.05 -16.21
C TYR A 102 -6.44 -4.25 -16.39
N LEU A 103 -6.32 -2.95 -16.66
CA LEU A 103 -7.49 -2.12 -16.94
C LEU A 103 -8.26 -2.64 -18.15
N LYS A 104 -7.55 -3.03 -19.22
CA LYS A 104 -8.16 -3.63 -20.40
C LYS A 104 -8.98 -4.86 -20.05
N LEU A 105 -8.42 -5.79 -19.27
CA LEU A 105 -9.12 -6.99 -18.81
C LEU A 105 -10.37 -6.63 -18.02
N VAL A 106 -10.26 -5.71 -17.05
CA VAL A 106 -11.40 -5.27 -16.25
C VAL A 106 -12.50 -4.64 -17.13
N VAL A 107 -12.10 -3.76 -18.05
CA VAL A 107 -13.06 -3.10 -18.96
C VAL A 107 -13.75 -4.11 -19.85
N ASP A 108 -13.01 -5.06 -20.44
CA ASP A 108 -13.60 -6.08 -21.32
C ASP A 108 -14.66 -6.92 -20.60
N GLU A 109 -14.38 -7.37 -19.39
CA GLU A 109 -15.21 -8.32 -18.66
C GLU A 109 -16.30 -7.67 -17.80
N THR A 110 -16.22 -6.36 -17.52
CA THR A 110 -17.27 -5.66 -16.79
C THR A 110 -18.48 -5.41 -17.70
N LEU A 111 -19.66 -5.91 -17.31
CA LEU A 111 -20.86 -5.82 -18.11
C LEU A 111 -21.65 -4.52 -17.89
N ASN A 112 -21.61 -3.96 -16.68
CA ASN A 112 -22.32 -2.73 -16.32
C ASN A 112 -21.40 -1.77 -15.56
N PHE A 113 -21.79 -0.51 -15.51
CA PHE A 113 -20.98 0.52 -14.87
C PHE A 113 -20.91 0.39 -13.34
N GLU A 114 -21.97 -0.10 -12.71
CA GLU A 114 -22.06 -0.19 -11.25
C GLU A 114 -20.98 -1.12 -10.68
N ASP A 115 -20.63 -2.17 -11.42
CA ASP A 115 -19.60 -3.14 -11.04
C ASP A 115 -18.16 -2.69 -11.39
N PHE A 116 -18.00 -1.64 -12.19
CA PHE A 116 -16.70 -1.28 -12.75
C PHE A 116 -15.65 -0.98 -11.67
N LYS A 117 -16.00 -0.17 -10.67
CA LYS A 117 -15.07 0.17 -9.57
C LYS A 117 -14.72 -1.07 -8.73
N THR A 118 -15.72 -1.88 -8.39
CA THR A 118 -15.49 -3.14 -7.66
C THR A 118 -14.59 -4.08 -8.44
N ASN A 119 -14.83 -4.25 -9.74
CA ASN A 119 -14.03 -5.10 -10.60
C ASN A 119 -12.58 -4.61 -10.74
N LEU A 120 -12.34 -3.28 -10.73
CA LEU A 120 -10.98 -2.71 -10.66
C LEU A 120 -10.23 -3.18 -9.41
N MET A 121 -10.93 -3.34 -8.29
CA MET A 121 -10.32 -3.82 -7.05
C MET A 121 -10.08 -5.33 -7.07
N VAL A 122 -11.11 -6.13 -7.43
CA VAL A 122 -11.11 -7.56 -7.14
C VAL A 122 -10.72 -8.47 -8.30
N LYS A 123 -10.67 -8.00 -9.54
CA LYS A 123 -10.44 -8.87 -10.72
C LYS A 123 -9.16 -9.69 -10.64
N ILE A 124 -8.11 -9.18 -9.99
CA ILE A 124 -6.87 -9.93 -9.77
C ILE A 124 -7.07 -11.22 -8.96
N THR A 125 -8.14 -11.30 -8.16
CA THR A 125 -8.41 -12.49 -7.33
C THR A 125 -8.85 -13.71 -8.15
N GLU A 126 -9.25 -13.50 -9.39
CA GLU A 126 -9.65 -14.57 -10.31
C GLU A 126 -8.43 -15.16 -11.07
N ILE A 127 -7.24 -14.56 -10.91
CA ILE A 127 -6.05 -14.93 -11.66
C ILE A 127 -5.07 -15.65 -10.72
N SER A 128 -4.59 -16.83 -11.14
CA SER A 128 -3.57 -17.54 -10.39
C SER A 128 -2.20 -16.88 -10.54
N HIS A 129 -1.43 -16.83 -9.44
CA HIS A 129 -0.04 -16.33 -9.48
C HIS A 129 0.87 -17.14 -10.43
N LYS A 130 0.45 -18.37 -10.81
CA LYS A 130 1.17 -19.24 -11.76
C LYS A 130 0.92 -18.90 -13.23
N ASP A 131 -0.09 -18.04 -13.50
CA ASP A 131 -0.37 -17.64 -14.86
C ASP A 131 0.75 -16.76 -15.43
N ARG A 132 1.11 -16.99 -16.69
CA ARG A 132 2.18 -16.26 -17.37
C ARG A 132 1.94 -14.74 -17.43
N CYS A 133 0.68 -14.33 -17.44
CA CYS A 133 0.31 -12.90 -17.46
C CYS A 133 0.22 -12.29 -16.06
N PHE A 134 0.18 -13.10 -14.99
CA PHE A 134 -0.08 -12.62 -13.62
C PHE A 134 0.84 -11.48 -13.21
N ARG A 135 2.16 -11.64 -13.35
CA ARG A 135 3.12 -10.64 -12.90
C ARG A 135 2.87 -9.26 -13.54
N ARG A 136 2.64 -9.24 -14.84
CA ARG A 136 2.33 -7.99 -15.55
C ARG A 136 1.03 -7.37 -15.04
N LEU A 137 -0.02 -8.17 -14.92
CA LEU A 137 -1.33 -7.70 -14.45
C LEU A 137 -1.26 -7.20 -13.01
N TYR A 138 -0.50 -7.88 -12.16
CA TYR A 138 -0.22 -7.47 -10.78
C TYR A 138 0.49 -6.10 -10.72
N ASP A 139 1.58 -5.93 -11.45
CA ASP A 139 2.36 -4.68 -11.45
C ASP A 139 1.55 -3.51 -12.02
N GLU A 140 0.74 -3.77 -13.05
CA GLU A 140 -0.16 -2.77 -13.65
C GLU A 140 -1.30 -2.40 -12.71
N ARG A 141 -1.90 -3.38 -12.01
CA ARG A 141 -2.89 -3.13 -10.97
C ARG A 141 -2.31 -2.33 -9.81
N LYS A 142 -1.15 -2.75 -9.30
CA LYS A 142 -0.45 -2.07 -8.19
C LYS A 142 -0.32 -0.57 -8.45
N LYS A 143 0.05 -0.18 -9.68
CA LYS A 143 0.15 1.23 -10.08
C LYS A 143 -1.21 1.91 -10.18
N LEU A 144 -2.20 1.20 -10.71
CA LEU A 144 -3.52 1.74 -11.01
C LEU A 144 -4.32 2.07 -9.74
N VAL A 145 -4.21 1.22 -8.70
CA VAL A 145 -5.03 1.31 -7.49
C VAL A 145 -4.35 2.01 -6.31
N LYS A 146 -3.12 2.50 -6.47
CA LYS A 146 -2.31 3.06 -5.38
C LYS A 146 -2.96 4.25 -4.65
N ASP A 147 -3.76 5.04 -5.35
CA ASP A 147 -4.38 6.27 -4.84
C ASP A 147 -5.88 6.06 -4.48
N PHE A 148 -6.36 4.82 -4.49
CA PHE A 148 -7.74 4.52 -4.09
C PHE A 148 -7.89 4.59 -2.56
N PRO A 149 -9.07 5.03 -2.07
CA PRO A 149 -9.33 5.13 -0.63
C PRO A 149 -9.37 3.75 0.05
N GLU A 150 -9.13 3.74 1.35
CA GLU A 150 -9.07 2.50 2.13
C GLU A 150 -10.34 1.66 2.04
N GLU A 151 -11.51 2.28 1.93
CA GLU A 151 -12.79 1.56 1.79
C GLU A 151 -12.82 0.69 0.52
N ASP A 152 -12.26 1.16 -0.57
CA ASP A 152 -12.17 0.42 -1.82
C ASP A 152 -11.14 -0.71 -1.72
N ILE A 153 -10.00 -0.45 -1.10
CA ILE A 153 -8.98 -1.48 -0.83
C ILE A 153 -9.52 -2.56 0.11
N ALA A 154 -10.37 -2.20 1.09
CA ALA A 154 -11.00 -3.16 1.99
C ALA A 154 -11.87 -4.19 1.23
N ILE A 155 -12.54 -3.77 0.16
CA ILE A 155 -13.30 -4.69 -0.72
C ILE A 155 -12.36 -5.75 -1.31
N PHE A 156 -11.20 -5.31 -1.82
CA PHE A 156 -10.18 -6.23 -2.36
C PHE A 156 -9.63 -7.16 -1.28
N VAL A 157 -9.19 -6.64 -0.13
CA VAL A 157 -8.59 -7.46 0.94
C VAL A 157 -9.57 -8.55 1.38
N LYS A 158 -10.85 -8.20 1.58
CA LYS A 158 -11.89 -9.15 1.93
C LYS A 158 -12.13 -10.22 0.87
N ALA A 159 -12.18 -9.83 -0.40
CA ALA A 159 -12.35 -10.79 -1.50
C ALA A 159 -11.14 -11.71 -1.66
N ASN A 160 -9.93 -11.18 -1.42
CA ASN A 160 -8.67 -11.92 -1.54
C ASN A 160 -8.49 -12.98 -0.44
N GLU A 161 -9.08 -12.81 0.75
CA GLU A 161 -9.00 -13.78 1.85
C GLU A 161 -9.69 -15.13 1.55
N ILE A 162 -10.53 -15.21 0.50
CA ILE A 162 -11.29 -16.42 0.14
C ILE A 162 -10.36 -17.56 -0.26
N ASP A 163 -9.23 -17.26 -0.90
CA ASP A 163 -8.22 -18.24 -1.29
C ASP A 163 -6.92 -18.02 -0.49
N PRO A 164 -6.73 -18.70 0.64
CA PRO A 164 -5.57 -18.48 1.51
C PRO A 164 -4.23 -18.79 0.85
N ILE A 165 -4.19 -19.67 -0.16
CA ILE A 165 -2.94 -20.07 -0.84
C ILE A 165 -2.50 -18.97 -1.82
N GLU A 166 -3.43 -18.47 -2.62
CA GLU A 166 -3.15 -17.47 -3.65
C GLU A 166 -3.09 -16.04 -3.10
N SER A 167 -3.77 -15.78 -1.96
CA SER A 167 -4.00 -14.44 -1.44
C SER A 167 -2.72 -13.64 -1.20
N ILE A 168 -1.67 -14.30 -0.70
CA ILE A 168 -0.39 -13.62 -0.42
C ILE A 168 0.24 -13.02 -1.68
N TYR A 169 0.17 -13.71 -2.81
CA TYR A 169 0.78 -13.26 -4.07
C TYR A 169 0.08 -12.05 -4.71
N ARG A 170 -1.16 -11.76 -4.30
CA ARG A 170 -1.99 -10.69 -4.83
C ARG A 170 -1.95 -9.40 -4.02
N LEU A 171 -1.45 -9.48 -2.76
CA LEU A 171 -1.28 -8.32 -1.87
C LEU A 171 -0.14 -7.42 -2.34
N THR A 172 -0.18 -6.15 -1.95
CA THR A 172 0.87 -5.16 -2.22
C THR A 172 1.27 -4.42 -0.95
N ASP A 173 2.31 -3.63 -1.03
CA ASP A 173 2.75 -2.70 0.02
C ASP A 173 2.25 -1.25 -0.20
N ASN A 174 1.29 -1.05 -1.10
CA ASN A 174 0.78 0.28 -1.41
C ASN A 174 0.05 0.95 -0.25
N THR A 175 -0.74 0.18 0.49
CA THR A 175 -1.59 0.69 1.54
C THR A 175 -1.31 0.01 2.87
N LEU A 176 -1.57 0.72 3.97
CA LEU A 176 -1.43 0.15 5.30
C LEU A 176 -2.34 -1.07 5.48
N LEU A 177 -3.53 -1.04 4.90
CA LEU A 177 -4.48 -2.15 4.98
C LEU A 177 -3.96 -3.42 4.31
N GLU A 178 -3.33 -3.31 3.12
CA GLU A 178 -2.70 -4.47 2.45
C GLU A 178 -1.47 -4.97 3.23
N LYS A 179 -0.62 -4.06 3.75
CA LYS A 179 0.51 -4.41 4.62
C LYS A 179 0.06 -5.20 5.85
N LYS A 180 -1.03 -4.75 6.52
CA LYS A 180 -1.64 -5.49 7.64
C LYS A 180 -2.19 -6.85 7.20
N ALA A 181 -2.80 -6.93 6.02
CA ALA A 181 -3.26 -8.21 5.48
C ALA A 181 -2.09 -9.19 5.24
N VAL A 182 -0.91 -8.71 4.82
CA VAL A 182 0.32 -9.54 4.72
C VAL A 182 0.70 -10.10 6.10
N ILE A 183 0.76 -9.25 7.14
CA ILE A 183 1.06 -9.70 8.51
C ILE A 183 0.04 -10.74 8.98
N LYS A 184 -1.25 -10.45 8.82
CA LYS A 184 -2.34 -11.38 9.19
C LYS A 184 -2.23 -12.72 8.45
N TRP A 185 -1.81 -12.70 7.20
CA TRP A 185 -1.56 -13.91 6.45
C TRP A 185 -0.40 -14.71 7.06
N ILE A 186 0.72 -14.05 7.40
CA ILE A 186 1.90 -14.69 8.02
C ILE A 186 1.54 -15.32 9.35
N THR A 187 0.75 -14.66 10.20
CA THR A 187 0.34 -15.21 11.50
C THR A 187 -0.42 -16.52 11.38
N ARG A 188 -1.11 -16.73 10.26
CA ARG A 188 -1.93 -17.93 10.01
C ARG A 188 -1.18 -19.02 9.25
N ASN A 189 -0.31 -18.65 8.34
CA ASN A 189 0.27 -19.56 7.36
C ASN A 189 1.80 -19.70 7.46
N GLY A 190 2.45 -18.84 8.27
CA GLY A 190 3.91 -18.74 8.32
C GLY A 190 4.49 -17.87 7.20
N PHE A 191 5.83 -17.88 7.10
CA PHE A 191 6.54 -17.05 6.14
C PHE A 191 6.47 -17.64 4.72
N SER A 192 6.41 -16.74 3.71
CA SER A 192 6.43 -17.07 2.28
C SER A 192 7.59 -16.33 1.60
N GLU A 193 8.19 -16.96 0.58
CA GLU A 193 9.19 -16.32 -0.28
C GLU A 193 8.62 -15.11 -1.06
N ALA A 194 7.29 -15.07 -1.26
CA ALA A 194 6.63 -13.97 -1.92
C ALA A 194 6.80 -12.63 -1.18
N ILE A 195 7.08 -12.64 0.14
CA ILE A 195 7.22 -11.42 0.97
C ILE A 195 8.28 -10.48 0.38
N SER A 196 9.38 -11.01 -0.15
CA SER A 196 10.44 -10.20 -0.75
C SER A 196 9.97 -9.35 -1.95
N GLU A 197 8.96 -9.81 -2.67
CA GLU A 197 8.37 -9.10 -3.82
C GLU A 197 7.20 -8.20 -3.45
N ILE A 198 6.33 -8.67 -2.55
CA ILE A 198 5.08 -7.98 -2.22
C ILE A 198 5.26 -6.93 -1.14
N TYR A 199 6.19 -7.15 -0.20
CA TYR A 199 6.47 -6.21 0.89
C TYR A 199 7.98 -6.17 1.22
N PRO A 200 8.81 -5.54 0.36
CA PRO A 200 10.27 -5.51 0.51
C PRO A 200 10.76 -4.95 1.85
N ALA A 201 10.06 -3.96 2.43
CA ALA A 201 10.41 -3.39 3.73
C ALA A 201 10.31 -4.44 4.85
N LEU A 202 9.25 -5.26 4.84
CA LEU A 202 9.10 -6.37 5.79
C LEU A 202 10.17 -7.44 5.59
N ASP A 203 10.50 -7.78 4.35
CA ASP A 203 11.60 -8.69 4.03
C ASP A 203 12.94 -8.17 4.58
N ALA A 204 13.22 -6.89 4.37
CA ALA A 204 14.43 -6.25 4.89
C ALA A 204 14.47 -6.23 6.43
N TYR A 205 13.34 -6.00 7.09
CA TYR A 205 13.21 -6.12 8.55
C TYR A 205 13.50 -7.54 9.04
N LEU A 206 12.97 -8.55 8.36
CA LEU A 206 13.11 -9.96 8.72
C LEU A 206 14.51 -10.53 8.44
N LYS A 207 15.31 -9.88 7.59
CA LYS A 207 16.69 -10.33 7.32
C LYS A 207 17.50 -10.38 8.60
N ARG A 208 18.24 -11.48 8.74
CA ARG A 208 19.15 -11.67 9.87
C ARG A 208 20.20 -10.55 9.90
N TYR A 209 20.28 -9.83 11.01
CA TYR A 209 21.33 -8.85 11.26
C TYR A 209 22.47 -9.50 12.05
N ILE A 210 23.68 -9.42 11.54
CA ILE A 210 24.87 -9.91 12.23
C ILE A 210 25.46 -8.77 13.05
N PHE A 211 25.34 -8.90 14.36
CA PHE A 211 25.92 -7.91 15.28
C PHE A 211 27.44 -8.02 15.27
N ASP A 212 28.12 -6.88 15.05
CA ASP A 212 29.57 -6.75 15.14
C ASP A 212 29.88 -5.92 16.39
N CYS A 213 30.02 -6.59 17.52
CA CYS A 213 30.34 -5.96 18.81
C CYS A 213 31.29 -6.86 19.61
N PRO A 214 32.11 -6.27 20.49
CA PRO A 214 33.17 -7.00 21.23
C PRO A 214 32.65 -8.10 22.14
N VAL A 215 31.39 -7.98 22.59
CA VAL A 215 30.75 -8.93 23.49
C VAL A 215 29.33 -9.22 23.06
N LEU A 216 28.85 -10.43 23.31
CA LEU A 216 27.46 -10.87 23.03
C LEU A 216 27.03 -10.80 21.56
N ALA A 217 27.93 -10.65 20.60
CA ALA A 217 27.57 -10.55 19.17
C ALA A 217 26.73 -11.72 18.68
N ARG A 218 27.11 -12.94 19.03
CA ARG A 218 26.40 -14.17 18.65
C ARG A 218 25.02 -14.23 19.32
N GLU A 219 24.97 -13.94 20.60
CA GLU A 219 23.77 -14.01 21.42
C GLU A 219 22.73 -12.98 20.97
N LEU A 220 23.16 -11.74 20.71
CA LEU A 220 22.28 -10.70 20.16
C LEU A 220 21.79 -11.06 18.76
N THR A 221 22.66 -11.60 17.91
CA THR A 221 22.27 -12.06 16.56
C THR A 221 21.18 -13.13 16.62
N GLU A 222 21.39 -14.16 17.49
CA GLU A 222 20.42 -15.26 17.63
C GLU A 222 19.10 -14.76 18.25
N TYR A 223 19.19 -13.97 19.33
CA TYR A 223 18.02 -13.46 20.02
C TYR A 223 17.13 -12.61 19.10
N PHE A 224 17.70 -11.61 18.41
CA PHE A 224 16.91 -10.70 17.58
C PHE A 224 16.40 -11.33 16.29
N ASP A 225 17.09 -12.34 15.76
CA ASP A 225 16.58 -13.12 14.62
C ASP A 225 15.29 -13.88 15.00
N PHE A 226 15.27 -14.52 16.17
CA PHE A 226 14.07 -15.14 16.70
C PHE A 226 13.00 -14.11 17.07
N TYR A 227 13.36 -13.07 17.81
CA TYR A 227 12.44 -12.05 18.30
C TYR A 227 11.62 -11.41 17.18
N LYS A 228 12.28 -11.01 16.08
CA LYS A 228 11.59 -10.41 14.92
C LYS A 228 10.53 -11.35 14.34
N ARG A 229 10.88 -12.62 14.18
CA ARG A 229 9.93 -13.62 13.64
C ARG A 229 8.75 -13.83 14.58
N GLN A 230 8.99 -13.99 15.88
CA GLN A 230 7.95 -14.15 16.88
C GLN A 230 7.03 -12.92 16.93
N LYS A 231 7.62 -11.72 16.79
CA LYS A 231 6.86 -10.44 16.74
C LYS A 231 5.93 -10.43 15.51
N VAL A 232 6.41 -10.80 14.33
CA VAL A 232 5.58 -10.84 13.09
C VAL A 232 4.54 -11.96 13.15
N GLU A 233 4.88 -13.13 13.66
CA GLU A 233 3.95 -14.25 13.81
C GLU A 233 2.93 -14.04 14.94
N ASN A 234 3.12 -13.02 15.77
CA ASN A 234 2.34 -12.80 17.00
C ASN A 234 2.25 -14.06 17.88
N ARG A 235 3.35 -14.75 18.02
CA ARG A 235 3.44 -16.01 18.73
C ARG A 235 4.78 -16.17 19.42
N ILE A 236 4.76 -16.63 20.65
CA ILE A 236 5.95 -17.01 21.40
C ILE A 236 6.10 -18.54 21.34
N SER A 237 7.16 -19.02 20.70
CA SER A 237 7.45 -20.46 20.60
C SER A 237 8.23 -20.96 21.83
N ASP A 238 8.10 -22.26 22.11
CA ASP A 238 8.85 -22.91 23.19
C ASP A 238 10.37 -22.79 22.99
N ASP A 239 10.84 -22.80 21.76
CA ASP A 239 12.27 -22.67 21.45
C ASP A 239 12.79 -21.25 21.77
N PHE A 240 11.95 -20.22 21.52
CA PHE A 240 12.29 -18.86 21.92
C PHE A 240 12.30 -18.72 23.46
N ILE A 241 11.35 -19.32 24.16
CA ILE A 241 11.34 -19.33 25.63
C ILE A 241 12.65 -19.98 26.16
N LYS A 242 13.03 -21.15 25.66
CA LYS A 242 14.27 -21.82 26.06
C LYS A 242 15.51 -20.95 25.77
N LEU A 243 15.53 -20.23 24.66
CA LEU A 243 16.62 -19.32 24.31
C LEU A 243 16.71 -18.16 25.32
N VAL A 244 15.56 -17.56 25.67
CA VAL A 244 15.48 -16.47 26.66
C VAL A 244 15.94 -16.96 28.03
N GLU A 245 15.47 -18.11 28.50
CA GLU A 245 15.87 -18.72 29.79
C GLU A 245 17.38 -18.99 29.83
N LYS A 246 17.93 -19.57 28.76
CA LYS A 246 19.37 -19.82 28.62
C LYS A 246 20.16 -18.52 28.75
N TYR A 247 19.76 -17.46 28.07
CA TYR A 247 20.46 -16.20 28.08
C TYR A 247 20.26 -15.43 29.39
N ALA A 248 19.09 -15.46 29.99
CA ALA A 248 18.82 -14.86 31.29
C ALA A 248 19.71 -15.44 32.39
N SER A 249 20.10 -16.72 32.30
CA SER A 249 20.96 -17.38 33.26
C SER A 249 22.48 -17.23 33.00
N SER A 250 22.88 -16.93 31.75
CA SER A 250 24.28 -16.99 31.31
C SER A 250 24.87 -15.63 30.88
N ILE A 251 24.04 -14.62 30.64
CA ILE A 251 24.44 -13.34 30.09
C ILE A 251 24.15 -12.20 31.10
N SER A 252 25.10 -11.31 31.28
CA SER A 252 24.90 -10.08 32.02
C SER A 252 24.76 -8.90 31.06
N TYR A 253 23.66 -8.18 31.14
CA TYR A 253 23.45 -6.91 30.45
C TYR A 253 24.57 -5.88 30.72
N ALA A 254 25.17 -5.96 31.90
CA ALA A 254 26.27 -5.11 32.28
C ALA A 254 27.56 -5.31 31.46
N GLN A 255 27.68 -6.40 30.71
CA GLN A 255 28.80 -6.64 29.79
C GLN A 255 28.82 -5.69 28.60
N LEU A 256 27.65 -5.18 28.17
CA LEU A 256 27.57 -4.20 27.10
C LEU A 256 28.15 -2.85 27.54
N PRO A 257 28.88 -2.15 26.65
CA PRO A 257 29.38 -0.81 26.94
C PRO A 257 28.26 0.17 27.19
N THR A 258 28.55 1.25 27.90
CA THR A 258 27.59 2.33 28.14
C THR A 258 27.52 3.29 26.96
N ARG A 259 26.41 4.02 26.83
CA ARG A 259 26.21 5.05 25.80
C ARG A 259 27.28 6.15 25.82
N ASP A 260 27.84 6.46 26.98
CA ASP A 260 28.91 7.44 27.12
C ASP A 260 30.12 7.11 26.25
N ASN A 261 30.41 5.82 26.07
CA ASN A 261 31.52 5.38 25.24
C ASN A 261 31.26 5.71 23.74
N ALA A 262 30.05 5.49 23.24
CA ALA A 262 29.69 5.83 21.86
C ALA A 262 29.78 7.35 21.62
N ILE A 263 29.27 8.18 22.55
CA ILE A 263 29.35 9.64 22.42
C ILE A 263 30.82 10.15 22.46
N LYS A 264 31.64 9.57 23.31
CA LYS A 264 33.06 9.94 23.41
C LYS A 264 33.85 9.58 22.16
N ALA A 265 33.43 8.54 21.46
CA ALA A 265 34.07 8.11 20.21
C ALA A 265 33.84 9.08 19.03
N ILE A 266 32.88 9.99 19.13
CA ILE A 266 32.59 10.97 18.06
C ILE A 266 33.68 12.07 18.12
N ALA A 267 34.55 12.09 17.11
CA ALA A 267 35.71 12.94 17.03
C ALA A 267 35.40 14.44 16.97
N ASP A 268 34.38 14.84 16.22
CA ASP A 268 34.01 16.25 16.05
C ASP A 268 32.47 16.41 16.10
N LYS A 269 31.99 16.75 17.28
CA LYS A 269 30.55 16.98 17.51
C LYS A 269 30.00 18.20 16.78
N ASN A 270 30.84 19.13 16.31
CA ASN A 270 30.39 20.31 15.56
C ASN A 270 30.01 19.95 14.11
N LYS A 271 30.46 18.79 13.64
CA LYS A 271 30.12 18.25 12.31
C LYS A 271 29.09 17.12 12.36
N ALA A 272 28.47 16.91 13.52
CA ALA A 272 27.52 15.82 13.75
C ALA A 272 26.21 16.34 14.30
N TYR A 273 25.13 15.71 13.89
CA TYR A 273 23.80 15.91 14.45
C TYR A 273 23.43 14.68 15.27
N LEU A 274 22.85 14.90 16.44
CA LEU A 274 22.21 13.85 17.20
C LEU A 274 20.78 13.69 16.72
N TYR A 275 20.47 12.54 16.16
CA TYR A 275 19.13 12.18 15.75
C TYR A 275 18.59 11.10 16.70
N TRP A 276 17.47 11.38 17.34
CA TRP A 276 16.85 10.48 18.29
C TRP A 276 15.49 10.01 17.78
N ILE A 277 15.36 8.70 17.63
CA ILE A 277 14.07 8.06 17.32
C ILE A 277 13.60 7.40 18.61
N ASP A 278 12.50 7.91 19.18
CA ASP A 278 11.92 7.36 20.40
C ASP A 278 11.35 5.97 20.13
N ALA A 279 11.45 5.08 21.12
CA ALA A 279 11.01 3.70 21.08
C ALA A 279 11.60 2.83 19.93
N LEU A 280 12.63 3.29 19.21
CA LEU A 280 13.27 2.49 18.17
C LEU A 280 14.03 1.31 18.79
N GLY A 281 13.63 0.10 18.47
CA GLY A 281 14.28 -1.13 18.90
C GLY A 281 15.46 -1.53 18.02
N VAL A 282 16.38 -2.31 18.56
CA VAL A 282 17.58 -2.83 17.87
C VAL A 282 17.21 -3.80 16.75
N GLU A 283 16.03 -4.40 16.82
CA GLU A 283 15.48 -5.30 15.80
C GLU A 283 15.30 -4.66 14.43
N TYR A 284 15.24 -3.33 14.35
CA TYR A 284 15.09 -2.61 13.08
C TYR A 284 16.43 -2.39 12.34
N LEU A 285 17.58 -2.76 12.91
CA LEU A 285 18.88 -2.50 12.30
C LEU A 285 19.05 -3.10 10.89
N SER A 286 18.48 -4.27 10.62
CA SER A 286 18.51 -4.86 9.28
C SER A 286 17.77 -3.99 8.26
N TYR A 287 16.61 -3.46 8.64
CA TYR A 287 15.81 -2.57 7.80
C TYR A 287 16.49 -1.20 7.61
N ILE A 288 16.97 -0.58 8.69
CA ILE A 288 17.69 0.70 8.64
C ILE A 288 18.93 0.59 7.74
N THR A 289 19.67 -0.51 7.86
CA THR A 289 20.84 -0.76 7.00
C THR A 289 20.46 -0.90 5.53
N ALA A 290 19.34 -1.56 5.24
CA ALA A 290 18.83 -1.68 3.87
C ALA A 290 18.41 -0.32 3.31
N LEU A 291 17.68 0.48 4.07
CA LEU A 291 17.28 1.84 3.69
C LEU A 291 18.48 2.76 3.44
N ALA A 292 19.44 2.74 4.35
CA ALA A 292 20.64 3.56 4.19
C ALA A 292 21.40 3.19 2.91
N LYS A 293 21.55 1.90 2.63
CA LYS A 293 22.18 1.44 1.38
C LYS A 293 21.40 1.93 0.14
N GLU A 294 20.09 1.88 0.17
CA GLU A 294 19.22 2.39 -0.89
C GLU A 294 19.42 3.89 -1.12
N LYS A 295 19.52 4.66 -0.02
CA LYS A 295 19.77 6.12 -0.04
C LYS A 295 21.24 6.50 -0.29
N GLY A 296 22.14 5.53 -0.50
CA GLY A 296 23.57 5.78 -0.69
C GLY A 296 24.31 6.24 0.55
N LEU A 297 23.78 5.94 1.75
CA LEU A 297 24.37 6.29 3.04
C LEU A 297 25.21 5.13 3.58
N SER A 298 26.29 5.47 4.27
CA SER A 298 27.11 4.51 5.04
C SER A 298 26.66 4.52 6.50
N ILE A 299 26.46 3.33 7.07
CA ILE A 299 26.16 3.16 8.50
C ILE A 299 27.34 2.50 9.20
N HIS A 300 27.71 3.05 10.34
CA HIS A 300 28.50 2.40 11.36
C HIS A 300 27.62 2.18 12.59
N THR A 301 27.65 0.98 13.18
CA THR A 301 26.77 0.61 14.29
C THR A 301 27.59 0.24 15.52
N ASP A 302 27.37 0.96 16.60
CA ASP A 302 27.91 0.61 17.94
C ASP A 302 26.76 0.16 18.84
N ILE A 303 26.91 -1.02 19.46
CA ILE A 303 25.91 -1.57 20.37
C ILE A 303 26.28 -1.19 21.79
N VAL A 304 25.39 -0.47 22.45
CA VAL A 304 25.53 0.01 23.81
C VAL A 304 24.27 -0.28 24.62
N ARG A 305 24.42 -0.38 25.94
CA ARG A 305 23.28 -0.52 26.85
C ARG A 305 22.67 0.82 27.20
N SER A 306 21.34 0.83 27.36
CA SER A 306 20.60 1.91 28.02
C SER A 306 20.45 1.62 29.52
N ASP A 307 20.11 2.64 30.29
CA ASP A 307 19.77 2.45 31.71
C ASP A 307 18.36 1.89 31.86
N LEU A 308 18.17 1.08 32.89
CA LEU A 308 16.88 0.45 33.19
C LEU A 308 16.09 1.28 34.21
N PRO A 309 14.78 1.46 34.06
CA PRO A 309 13.97 1.01 32.90
C PRO A 309 14.31 1.82 31.63
N THR A 310 14.09 1.22 30.47
CA THR A 310 14.44 1.79 29.16
C THR A 310 13.46 2.88 28.71
N ILE A 311 13.13 3.81 29.60
CA ILE A 311 12.22 4.94 29.32
C ILE A 311 13.01 6.23 29.16
N THR A 312 12.48 7.16 28.37
CA THR A 312 13.15 8.43 28.04
C THR A 312 13.50 9.25 29.28
N SER A 313 12.62 9.30 30.27
CA SER A 313 12.86 10.05 31.52
C SER A 313 14.11 9.60 32.30
N VAL A 314 14.45 8.33 32.25
CA VAL A 314 15.68 7.77 32.88
C VAL A 314 16.87 7.97 31.94
N ASN A 315 16.67 7.95 30.65
CA ASN A 315 17.73 7.90 29.64
C ASN A 315 18.08 9.25 29.00
N LYS A 316 17.39 10.33 29.32
CA LYS A 316 17.57 11.66 28.69
C LYS A 316 18.90 12.38 29.03
N GLN A 317 19.63 11.95 30.07
CA GLN A 317 20.97 12.48 30.35
C GLN A 317 21.94 12.39 29.17
N PHE A 318 21.65 11.49 28.25
CA PHE A 318 22.33 11.36 26.99
C PHE A 318 22.37 12.66 26.18
N TYR A 319 21.29 13.46 26.16
CA TYR A 319 21.25 14.76 25.49
C TYR A 319 22.17 15.78 26.15
N GLU A 320 22.23 15.79 27.48
CA GLU A 320 23.09 16.67 28.24
C GLU A 320 24.56 16.38 27.98
N GLN A 321 24.92 15.11 27.92
CA GLN A 321 26.27 14.65 27.57
C GLN A 321 26.65 15.05 26.14
N TRP A 322 25.72 14.89 25.17
CA TRP A 322 25.92 15.36 23.80
C TRP A 322 26.17 16.86 23.75
N ALA A 323 25.39 17.64 24.44
CA ALA A 323 25.49 19.09 24.47
C ALA A 323 26.73 19.60 25.21
N GLY A 324 27.42 18.76 25.99
CA GLY A 324 28.60 19.13 26.76
C GLY A 324 28.33 20.27 27.71
N GLY A 325 27.17 20.31 28.37
CA GLY A 325 26.71 21.35 29.27
C GLY A 325 26.20 22.62 28.60
N LYS A 326 26.13 22.70 27.27
CA LYS A 326 25.48 23.79 26.52
C LYS A 326 23.97 23.53 26.37
N LYS A 327 23.21 24.62 26.25
CA LYS A 327 21.79 24.47 25.84
C LYS A 327 21.73 23.85 24.45
N TYR A 328 21.04 22.73 24.32
CA TYR A 328 20.73 22.16 23.03
C TYR A 328 19.36 22.65 22.54
N LYS A 329 19.21 22.72 21.24
CA LYS A 329 17.93 23.00 20.59
C LYS A 329 17.35 21.67 20.14
N GLU A 330 16.20 21.36 20.66
CA GLU A 330 15.42 20.19 20.26
C GLU A 330 14.47 20.59 19.14
N GLU A 331 14.58 19.95 18.01
CA GLU A 331 13.61 20.08 16.91
C GLU A 331 12.80 18.80 16.83
N GLN A 332 11.51 18.92 17.08
CA GLN A 332 10.59 17.80 16.89
C GLN A 332 10.19 17.72 15.41
N LEU A 333 10.40 16.56 14.81
CA LEU A 333 9.96 16.26 13.44
C LEU A 333 8.51 15.79 13.48
N ASP A 334 7.56 16.73 13.56
CA ASP A 334 6.13 16.42 13.66
C ASP A 334 5.58 15.60 12.48
N ASN A 335 6.28 15.60 11.35
CA ASN A 335 5.92 14.83 10.16
C ASN A 335 6.09 13.32 10.34
N ILE A 336 6.81 12.89 11.38
CA ILE A 336 7.06 11.47 11.68
C ILE A 336 6.04 10.93 12.69
N LYS A 337 5.29 11.83 13.33
CA LYS A 337 4.21 11.39 14.23
C LYS A 337 3.08 10.79 13.40
N HIS A 338 2.71 9.56 13.70
CA HIS A 338 1.40 9.06 13.31
C HIS A 338 0.34 10.02 13.84
N LYS A 339 -0.54 10.48 12.97
CA LYS A 339 -1.66 11.37 13.34
C LYS A 339 -2.64 10.71 14.31
N ASP A 340 -2.49 9.45 14.60
CA ASP A 340 -3.33 8.71 15.52
C ASP A 340 -2.98 9.04 16.96
N LYS A 341 -3.57 10.16 17.39
CA LYS A 341 -4.01 10.45 18.77
C LYS A 341 -3.11 9.92 19.90
N GLY A 342 -1.79 10.15 19.84
CA GLY A 342 -1.02 10.11 21.08
C GLY A 342 -0.56 8.74 21.56
N GLY A 343 -0.20 7.84 20.68
CA GLY A 343 0.45 6.58 21.01
C GLY A 343 -0.33 5.37 20.53
N TYR A 344 0.39 4.29 20.34
CA TYR A 344 -0.21 2.99 20.13
C TYR A 344 -0.90 2.56 21.41
N PHE A 345 -2.20 2.71 21.47
CA PHE A 345 -2.99 2.03 22.48
C PHE A 345 -3.29 0.64 21.93
N PHE A 346 -2.81 -0.39 22.63
CA PHE A 346 -3.33 -1.73 22.47
C PHE A 346 -4.81 -1.68 22.90
N THR A 347 -5.69 -1.55 21.96
CA THR A 347 -7.08 -1.90 22.19
C THR A 347 -7.16 -3.40 22.12
N ASP A 348 -7.88 -4.02 23.05
CA ASP A 348 -7.99 -5.47 23.22
C ASP A 348 -8.50 -6.21 21.96
N ASP A 349 -8.78 -5.51 20.88
CA ASP A 349 -9.67 -6.06 19.90
C ASP A 349 -9.09 -6.43 18.57
N GLU A 350 -8.00 -5.85 18.01
CA GLU A 350 -7.87 -6.21 16.60
C GLU A 350 -6.47 -6.39 16.05
N ASP A 351 -5.43 -5.68 16.46
CA ASP A 351 -4.10 -5.90 15.90
C ASP A 351 -2.98 -5.48 16.86
N PRO A 352 -2.39 -6.41 17.60
CA PRO A 352 -1.24 -6.12 18.48
C PRO A 352 0.05 -5.88 17.71
N ILE A 353 0.04 -5.99 16.36
CA ILE A 353 1.24 -5.93 15.54
C ILE A 353 1.24 -4.64 14.72
N HIS A 354 2.03 -3.66 15.18
CA HIS A 354 2.18 -2.36 14.52
C HIS A 354 3.43 -2.26 13.63
N ILE A 355 3.98 -3.40 13.19
CA ILE A 355 5.19 -3.43 12.35
C ILE A 355 5.02 -2.62 11.07
N PRO A 356 3.91 -2.68 10.32
CA PRO A 356 3.74 -1.86 9.13
C PRO A 356 3.88 -0.37 9.39
N GLU A 357 3.24 0.12 10.46
CA GLU A 357 3.30 1.53 10.89
C GLU A 357 4.70 1.91 11.35
N GLU A 358 5.35 1.06 12.12
CA GLU A 358 6.72 1.26 12.60
C GLU A 358 7.72 1.37 11.44
N LEU A 359 7.61 0.51 10.42
CA LEU A 359 8.45 0.56 9.23
C LEU A 359 8.22 1.86 8.43
N GLU A 360 6.98 2.33 8.30
CA GLU A 360 6.68 3.60 7.64
C GLU A 360 7.24 4.81 8.39
N VAL A 361 7.20 4.79 9.71
CA VAL A 361 7.82 5.87 10.54
C VAL A 361 9.32 5.91 10.33
N ILE A 362 10.00 4.76 10.34
CA ILE A 362 11.44 4.67 10.12
C ILE A 362 11.82 5.13 8.71
N GLU A 363 11.02 4.78 7.71
CA GLU A 363 11.26 5.20 6.32
C GLU A 363 11.15 6.73 6.15
N LYS A 364 10.20 7.35 6.84
CA LYS A 364 10.00 8.80 6.82
C LYS A 364 11.06 9.56 7.61
N ALA A 365 11.63 8.96 8.65
CA ALA A 365 12.70 9.52 9.45
C ALA A 365 14.03 9.57 8.68
#